data_f4b5448fdd7685c4c80db3d49585fbcd
#
_entry.id   f4b5448fdd7685c4c80db3d49585fbcd
#
_cell.length_a   1.000
_cell.length_b   1.000
_cell.length_c   1.000
_cell.angle_alpha   90.00
_cell.angle_beta   90.00
_cell.angle_gamma   90.00
#
_symmetry.space_group_name_H-M   'P 1'
#
loop_
_entity.id
_entity.type
_entity.pdbx_description
1 polymer ?
#
loop_
_entity_poly.entity_id
_entity_poly.type
_entity_poly.pdbx_seq_one_letter_code
_entity_poly.pdbx_strand_id
1 'polypeptide(L)'
;MVASESLRRKRTVGNFASISLSYANMVYFNATVRNDIVSNMPRNNRSFTYPSVSLGWIFTELEPLKNNVLTYGKLRASYAEVGQAGDYYDSYYTTPVYGGGFYGSTPIQYPMSGITAFTPYARVYDPNLKPQNTKSYELGVDLTFLNGLFSLNYTFSRQNVKDQIFE
;
A
#
# COMPACT_ATOMS: atom_id res chain seq x y z
N MET A 1 5.53 -2.05 43.29
CA MET A 1 5.06 -2.42 41.97
C MET A 1 4.86 -1.11 41.21
N VAL A 2 5.66 -0.81 40.20
CA VAL A 2 5.51 0.42 39.39
C VAL A 2 4.70 0.03 38.15
N ALA A 3 3.48 0.58 38.02
CA ALA A 3 2.69 0.43 36.82
C ALA A 3 3.17 1.43 35.79
N SER A 4 3.50 0.99 34.58
CA SER A 4 3.79 1.87 33.45
C SER A 4 2.71 1.72 32.39
N GLU A 5 2.20 2.83 31.90
CA GLU A 5 1.22 2.87 30.81
C GLU A 5 1.86 3.56 29.61
N SER A 6 1.70 2.99 28.42
CA SER A 6 2.11 3.61 27.17
C SER A 6 0.95 3.70 26.20
N LEU A 7 0.68 4.89 25.65
CA LEU A 7 -0.38 5.14 24.69
C LEU A 7 0.24 5.49 23.33
N ARG A 8 -0.06 4.69 22.30
CA ARG A 8 0.33 4.96 20.92
C ARG A 8 -0.90 5.30 20.09
N ARG A 9 -0.85 6.43 19.38
CA ARG A 9 -1.93 6.86 18.49
C ARG A 9 -1.42 6.97 17.06
N LYS A 10 -2.06 6.20 16.16
CA LYS A 10 -1.91 6.33 14.70
C LYS A 10 -3.20 6.91 14.13
N ARG A 11 -3.07 7.88 13.25
CA ARG A 11 -4.19 8.46 12.52
C ARG A 11 -3.91 8.32 11.03
N THR A 12 -4.93 7.85 10.31
CA THR A 12 -4.91 7.78 8.85
C THR A 12 -6.16 8.51 8.35
N VAL A 13 -5.97 9.42 7.42
CA VAL A 13 -7.06 10.08 6.71
C VAL A 13 -6.95 9.68 5.26
N GLY A 14 -8.00 9.06 4.73
CA GLY A 14 -8.08 8.63 3.33
C GLY A 14 -9.15 9.40 2.58
N ASN A 15 -8.78 10.02 1.47
CA ASN A 15 -9.69 10.63 0.51
C ASN A 15 -9.68 9.77 -0.75
N PHE A 16 -10.84 9.52 -1.33
CA PHE A 16 -10.93 8.76 -2.57
C PHE A 16 -12.01 9.31 -3.49
N ALA A 17 -11.79 9.12 -4.78
CA ALA A 17 -12.77 9.37 -5.81
C ALA A 17 -12.78 8.18 -6.78
N SER A 18 -13.94 7.84 -7.29
CA SER A 18 -14.11 6.79 -8.30
C SER A 18 -15.08 7.22 -9.39
N ILE A 19 -14.80 6.73 -10.60
CA ILE A 19 -15.68 6.88 -11.74
C ILE A 19 -15.86 5.51 -12.40
N SER A 20 -17.10 5.17 -12.75
CA SER A 20 -17.44 3.94 -13.45
C SER A 20 -18.29 4.32 -14.67
N LEU A 21 -17.86 3.91 -15.85
CA LEU A 21 -18.52 4.16 -17.12
C LEU A 21 -18.79 2.83 -17.80
N SER A 22 -19.95 2.73 -18.42
CA SER A 22 -20.29 1.60 -19.26
C SER A 22 -20.88 2.08 -20.57
N TYR A 23 -20.55 1.41 -21.66
CA TYR A 23 -21.07 1.71 -22.98
C TYR A 23 -21.59 0.44 -23.65
N ALA A 24 -22.83 0.52 -24.13
CA ALA A 24 -23.51 -0.52 -24.90
C ALA A 24 -23.48 -1.93 -24.27
N ASN A 25 -23.41 -2.05 -22.94
CA ASN A 25 -23.20 -3.31 -22.20
C ASN A 25 -21.95 -4.11 -22.65
N MET A 26 -21.08 -3.46 -23.40
CA MET A 26 -19.94 -4.05 -24.07
C MET A 26 -18.61 -3.61 -23.46
N VAL A 27 -18.49 -2.31 -23.17
CA VAL A 27 -17.26 -1.72 -22.62
C VAL A 27 -17.51 -1.21 -21.21
N TYR A 28 -16.64 -1.57 -20.28
CA TYR A 28 -16.69 -1.14 -18.89
C TYR A 28 -15.35 -0.52 -18.52
N PHE A 29 -15.38 0.69 -18.05
CA PHE A 29 -14.22 1.43 -17.59
C PHE A 29 -14.42 1.85 -16.13
N ASN A 30 -13.45 1.55 -15.28
CA ASN A 30 -13.42 2.05 -13.91
C ASN A 30 -12.08 2.72 -13.64
N ALA A 31 -12.12 3.87 -12.99
CA ALA A 31 -10.94 4.55 -12.48
C ALA A 31 -11.18 4.97 -11.03
N THR A 32 -10.15 4.82 -10.21
CA THR A 32 -10.17 5.23 -8.82
C THR A 32 -8.86 5.94 -8.48
N VAL A 33 -8.95 6.98 -7.72
CA VAL A 33 -7.80 7.64 -7.11
C VAL A 33 -8.02 7.70 -5.61
N ARG A 34 -6.98 7.35 -4.85
CA ARG A 34 -7.00 7.44 -3.40
C ARG A 34 -5.76 8.18 -2.91
N ASN A 35 -5.96 9.06 -1.94
CA ASN A 35 -4.89 9.74 -1.22
C ASN A 35 -5.00 9.41 0.27
N ASP A 36 -3.94 8.86 0.85
CA ASP A 36 -3.84 8.58 2.27
C ASP A 36 -2.80 9.49 2.92
N ILE A 37 -3.16 10.04 4.08
CA ILE A 37 -2.30 10.82 4.94
C ILE A 37 -2.12 10.05 6.25
N VAL A 38 -0.89 9.66 6.56
CA VAL A 38 -0.59 8.78 7.70
C VAL A 38 0.30 9.51 8.70
N SER A 39 -0.14 9.58 9.96
CA SER A 39 0.50 10.40 11.00
C SER A 39 1.88 9.92 11.44
N ASN A 40 2.19 8.63 11.27
CA ASN A 40 3.47 8.03 11.66
C ASN A 40 4.53 8.03 10.54
N MET A 41 4.31 8.81 9.49
CA MET A 41 5.29 9.02 8.42
C MET A 41 5.94 10.40 8.54
N PRO A 42 7.16 10.58 7.98
CA PRO A 42 7.81 11.88 7.92
C PRO A 42 6.91 12.94 7.27
N ARG A 43 6.96 14.18 7.78
CA ARG A 43 6.05 15.26 7.34
C ARG A 43 6.01 15.44 5.83
N ASN A 44 7.15 15.29 5.15
CA ASN A 44 7.27 15.47 3.71
C ASN A 44 6.74 14.26 2.91
N ASN A 45 6.62 13.08 3.53
CA ASN A 45 6.26 11.83 2.87
C ASN A 45 5.02 11.16 3.50
N ARG A 46 4.25 11.89 4.32
CA ARG A 46 3.07 11.33 4.99
C ARG A 46 1.83 11.25 4.13
N SER A 47 1.81 11.96 3.01
CA SER A 47 0.71 11.96 2.06
C SER A 47 1.14 11.27 0.78
N PHE A 48 0.42 10.26 0.36
CA PHE A 48 0.69 9.50 -0.86
C PHE A 48 -0.60 9.17 -1.60
N THR A 49 -0.50 9.24 -2.92
CA THR A 49 -1.64 9.05 -3.82
C THR A 49 -1.37 7.85 -4.71
N TYR A 50 -2.38 7.01 -4.87
CA TYR A 50 -2.32 5.84 -5.74
C TYR A 50 -3.58 5.72 -6.59
N PRO A 51 -3.40 5.65 -7.90
CA PRO A 51 -4.47 5.43 -8.84
C PRO A 51 -4.73 3.95 -9.10
N SER A 52 -5.94 3.63 -9.55
CA SER A 52 -6.24 2.38 -10.21
C SER A 52 -7.12 2.62 -11.43
N VAL A 53 -6.93 1.80 -12.46
CA VAL A 53 -7.73 1.84 -13.69
C VAL A 53 -8.01 0.41 -14.13
N SER A 54 -9.23 0.13 -14.54
CA SER A 54 -9.60 -1.14 -15.14
C SER A 54 -10.49 -0.94 -16.37
N LEU A 55 -10.26 -1.79 -17.37
CA LEU A 55 -11.01 -1.86 -18.61
C LEU A 55 -11.49 -3.30 -18.81
N GLY A 56 -12.77 -3.46 -19.08
CA GLY A 56 -13.38 -4.71 -19.50
C GLY A 56 -14.08 -4.53 -20.84
N TRP A 57 -13.83 -5.45 -21.77
CA TRP A 57 -14.47 -5.44 -23.07
C TRP A 57 -15.09 -6.79 -23.40
N ILE A 58 -16.41 -6.85 -23.49
CA ILE A 58 -17.15 -8.02 -23.92
C ILE A 58 -17.25 -7.99 -25.45
N PHE A 59 -16.28 -8.59 -26.09
CA PHE A 59 -16.17 -8.50 -27.56
C PHE A 59 -17.22 -9.36 -28.29
N THR A 60 -17.84 -10.33 -27.63
CA THR A 60 -18.94 -11.14 -28.19
C THR A 60 -20.26 -10.39 -28.27
N GLU A 61 -20.38 -9.18 -27.74
CA GLU A 61 -21.53 -8.32 -28.04
C GLU A 61 -21.48 -7.72 -29.46
N LEU A 62 -20.31 -7.82 -30.13
CA LEU A 62 -20.22 -7.53 -31.56
C LEU A 62 -20.76 -8.73 -32.33
N GLU A 63 -21.85 -8.54 -33.09
CA GLU A 63 -22.55 -9.59 -33.80
C GLU A 63 -21.66 -10.54 -34.64
N PRO A 64 -20.63 -10.09 -35.38
CA PRO A 64 -19.78 -11.00 -36.14
C PRO A 64 -18.89 -11.91 -35.28
N LEU A 65 -18.69 -11.62 -33.99
CA LEU A 65 -17.81 -12.39 -33.09
C LEU A 65 -18.56 -13.42 -32.24
N LYS A 66 -19.86 -13.22 -32.04
CA LYS A 66 -20.72 -14.17 -31.32
C LYS A 66 -21.19 -15.26 -32.26
N ASN A 67 -20.97 -16.50 -31.90
CA ASN A 67 -21.44 -17.66 -32.66
C ASN A 67 -21.86 -18.79 -31.71
N ASN A 68 -22.38 -19.90 -32.27
CA ASN A 68 -22.86 -21.04 -31.50
C ASN A 68 -21.74 -21.79 -30.74
N VAL A 69 -20.48 -21.57 -31.12
CA VAL A 69 -19.32 -22.16 -30.45
C VAL A 69 -18.81 -21.21 -29.33
N LEU A 70 -18.53 -19.96 -29.66
CA LEU A 70 -18.11 -18.96 -28.68
C LEU A 70 -19.33 -18.10 -28.30
N THR A 71 -19.92 -18.40 -27.14
CA THR A 71 -21.13 -17.74 -26.65
C THR A 71 -20.85 -16.49 -25.82
N TYR A 72 -19.70 -16.44 -25.15
CA TYR A 72 -19.27 -15.30 -24.38
C TYR A 72 -17.76 -15.13 -24.43
N GLY A 73 -17.30 -13.91 -24.62
CA GLY A 73 -15.89 -13.57 -24.60
C GLY A 73 -15.66 -12.16 -24.04
N LYS A 74 -14.80 -12.07 -23.01
CA LYS A 74 -14.46 -10.81 -22.35
C LYS A 74 -12.93 -10.70 -22.20
N LEU A 75 -12.39 -9.56 -22.57
CA LEU A 75 -11.04 -9.14 -22.25
C LEU A 75 -11.04 -8.20 -21.05
N ARG A 76 -10.04 -8.35 -20.18
CA ARG A 76 -9.86 -7.50 -19.02
C ARG A 76 -8.44 -7.00 -18.97
N ALA A 77 -8.26 -5.73 -18.64
CA ALA A 77 -6.98 -5.13 -18.36
C ALA A 77 -7.11 -4.26 -17.11
N SER A 78 -6.16 -4.35 -16.19
CA SER A 78 -6.14 -3.48 -15.02
C SER A 78 -4.74 -3.05 -14.64
N TYR A 79 -4.67 -1.85 -14.08
CA TYR A 79 -3.51 -1.29 -13.45
C TYR A 79 -3.91 -0.72 -12.09
N ALA A 80 -3.16 -1.05 -11.05
CA ALA A 80 -3.38 -0.50 -9.73
C ALA A 80 -2.06 -0.21 -9.03
N GLU A 81 -2.04 0.88 -8.29
CA GLU A 81 -1.00 1.17 -7.32
C GLU A 81 -1.57 1.06 -5.91
N VAL A 82 -0.77 0.53 -4.97
CA VAL A 82 -1.11 0.45 -3.55
C VAL A 82 0.07 0.91 -2.72
N GLY A 83 -0.17 1.94 -1.92
CA GLY A 83 0.81 2.45 -0.97
C GLY A 83 0.64 1.80 0.41
N GLN A 84 1.75 1.42 1.04
CA GLN A 84 1.77 0.90 2.41
C GLN A 84 2.78 1.67 3.25
N ALA A 85 2.30 2.32 4.32
CA ALA A 85 3.12 3.17 5.17
C ALA A 85 4.01 2.41 6.17
N GLY A 86 3.78 1.12 6.40
CA GLY A 86 4.43 0.37 7.46
C GLY A 86 4.04 0.83 8.88
N ASP A 87 4.55 0.15 9.89
CA ASP A 87 4.25 0.45 11.30
C ASP A 87 5.41 1.18 12.01
N TYR A 88 5.90 2.24 11.41
CA TYR A 88 6.99 3.07 11.96
C TYR A 88 6.47 4.15 12.90
N TYR A 89 6.16 3.79 14.13
CA TYR A 89 5.70 4.76 15.12
C TYR A 89 6.78 5.74 15.54
N ASP A 90 8.02 5.27 15.60
CA ASP A 90 9.17 6.02 16.08
C ASP A 90 10.15 6.40 14.96
N SER A 91 9.74 6.18 13.70
CA SER A 91 10.61 6.38 12.52
C SER A 91 11.05 7.83 12.31
N TYR A 92 10.50 8.74 13.08
CA TYR A 92 10.67 10.17 12.87
C TYR A 92 11.32 10.90 14.02
N TYR A 93 11.31 10.32 15.24
CA TYR A 93 11.84 10.97 16.43
C TYR A 93 12.86 10.09 17.12
N THR A 94 14.08 10.61 17.26
CA THR A 94 14.99 10.14 18.29
C THR A 94 14.57 10.77 19.60
N THR A 95 14.05 9.98 20.51
CA THR A 95 13.78 10.48 21.87
C THR A 95 15.06 10.33 22.68
N PRO A 96 15.65 11.42 23.18
CA PRO A 96 16.79 11.30 24.06
C PRO A 96 16.37 10.58 25.35
N VAL A 97 17.13 9.58 25.73
CA VAL A 97 16.95 8.86 26.99
C VAL A 97 17.87 9.48 28.04
N TYR A 98 17.27 10.02 29.10
CA TYR A 98 18.04 10.56 30.22
C TYR A 98 18.51 9.44 31.13
N GLY A 99 19.81 9.46 31.45
CA GLY A 99 20.45 8.46 32.30
C GLY A 99 20.59 7.11 31.60
N GLY A 100 21.32 6.24 32.22
CA GLY A 100 21.53 4.85 31.74
C GLY A 100 22.73 4.74 30.80
N GLY A 101 23.38 3.67 30.89
CA GLY A 101 24.60 3.22 30.29
C GLY A 101 25.32 2.41 31.32
N PHE A 102 26.25 1.60 30.85
CA PHE A 102 27.05 0.79 31.75
C PHE A 102 28.52 1.01 31.45
N TYR A 103 29.30 1.16 32.50
CA TYR A 103 30.74 1.00 32.42
C TYR A 103 31.06 -0.36 33.06
N GLY A 104 31.34 -1.35 32.24
CA GLY A 104 31.38 -2.73 32.71
C GLY A 104 29.99 -3.19 33.20
N SER A 105 29.89 -3.61 34.46
CA SER A 105 28.64 -4.01 35.12
C SER A 105 27.98 -2.91 35.95
N THR A 106 28.58 -1.70 36.00
CA THR A 106 28.10 -0.60 36.83
C THR A 106 27.19 0.35 36.02
N PRO A 107 25.96 0.57 36.44
CA PRO A 107 25.08 1.51 35.77
C PRO A 107 25.59 2.95 35.99
N ILE A 108 25.64 3.73 34.92
CA ILE A 108 25.97 5.15 34.98
C ILE A 108 24.69 5.94 35.23
N GLN A 109 24.67 6.74 36.28
CA GLN A 109 23.54 7.61 36.62
C GLN A 109 23.89 9.08 36.36
N TYR A 110 22.96 9.79 35.75
CA TYR A 110 23.07 11.23 35.54
C TYR A 110 22.07 11.97 36.45
N PRO A 111 22.38 13.24 36.90
CA PRO A 111 23.56 14.03 36.55
C PRO A 111 24.82 13.55 37.23
N MET A 112 25.91 13.48 36.50
CA MET A 112 27.22 13.19 37.04
C MET A 112 28.02 14.46 37.16
N SER A 113 28.48 14.82 38.37
CA SER A 113 29.16 16.07 38.66
C SER A 113 28.37 17.33 38.24
N GLY A 114 27.05 17.28 38.34
CA GLY A 114 26.16 18.38 37.93
C GLY A 114 25.92 18.52 36.43
N ILE A 115 26.49 17.63 35.62
CA ILE A 115 26.31 17.63 34.16
C ILE A 115 25.22 16.62 33.80
N THR A 116 24.16 17.08 33.13
CA THR A 116 23.15 16.22 32.54
C THR A 116 23.63 15.71 31.19
N ALA A 117 23.41 14.46 30.94
CA ALA A 117 23.68 13.83 29.63
C ALA A 117 22.52 12.94 29.24
N PHE A 118 22.40 12.68 27.96
CA PHE A 118 21.41 11.76 27.42
C PHE A 118 22.09 10.83 26.41
N THR A 119 21.57 9.62 26.34
CA THR A 119 22.02 8.63 25.35
C THR A 119 21.06 8.69 24.16
N PRO A 120 21.55 8.92 22.94
CA PRO A 120 20.68 8.85 21.77
C PRO A 120 20.11 7.44 21.63
N TYR A 121 18.90 7.35 21.11
CA TYR A 121 18.26 6.06 20.84
C TYR A 121 19.13 5.24 19.86
N ALA A 122 19.25 3.94 20.10
CA ALA A 122 20.14 3.07 19.31
C ALA A 122 19.63 2.85 17.85
N ARG A 123 18.39 3.18 17.55
CA ARG A 123 17.83 3.12 16.20
C ARG A 123 17.87 4.50 15.57
N VAL A 124 18.44 4.58 14.38
CA VAL A 124 18.41 5.77 13.51
C VAL A 124 17.38 5.51 12.42
N TYR A 125 16.45 6.42 12.25
CA TYR A 125 15.43 6.36 11.24
C TYR A 125 15.76 7.30 10.08
N ASP A 126 15.43 6.85 8.86
CA ASP A 126 15.60 7.71 7.69
C ASP A 126 14.53 8.83 7.69
N PRO A 127 14.94 10.11 7.78
CA PRO A 127 14.00 11.24 7.73
C PRO A 127 13.30 11.36 6.37
N ASN A 128 13.80 10.69 5.32
CA ASN A 128 13.23 10.65 3.99
C ASN A 128 12.45 9.37 3.71
N LEU A 129 12.13 8.59 4.76
CA LEU A 129 11.37 7.36 4.63
C LEU A 129 10.13 7.57 3.76
N LYS A 130 9.98 6.75 2.73
CA LYS A 130 8.84 6.74 1.82
C LYS A 130 7.94 5.53 2.09
N PRO A 131 6.65 5.63 1.81
CA PRO A 131 5.78 4.46 1.84
C PRO A 131 6.18 3.50 0.74
N GLN A 132 6.10 2.20 1.04
CA GLN A 132 6.25 1.15 0.03
C GLN A 132 5.15 1.31 -1.01
N ASN A 133 5.52 1.23 -2.30
CA ASN A 133 4.57 1.28 -3.41
C ASN A 133 4.60 -0.03 -4.19
N THR A 134 3.44 -0.68 -4.29
CA THR A 134 3.23 -1.87 -5.10
C THR A 134 2.43 -1.50 -6.34
N LYS A 135 3.00 -1.76 -7.52
CA LYS A 135 2.36 -1.58 -8.82
C LYS A 135 1.96 -2.94 -9.37
N SER A 136 0.67 -3.10 -9.67
CA SER A 136 0.10 -4.34 -10.20
C SER A 136 -0.44 -4.11 -11.60
N TYR A 137 -0.16 -5.04 -12.49
CA TYR A 137 -0.68 -5.09 -13.86
C TYR A 137 -1.36 -6.43 -14.06
N GLU A 138 -2.56 -6.43 -14.58
CA GLU A 138 -3.30 -7.64 -14.88
C GLU A 138 -3.92 -7.59 -16.26
N LEU A 139 -3.80 -8.71 -16.97
CA LEU A 139 -4.49 -8.95 -18.23
C LEU A 139 -5.25 -10.27 -18.11
N GLY A 140 -6.52 -10.27 -18.47
CA GLY A 140 -7.36 -11.46 -18.38
C GLY A 140 -8.22 -11.67 -19.60
N VAL A 141 -8.54 -12.92 -19.84
CA VAL A 141 -9.52 -13.35 -20.84
C VAL A 141 -10.48 -14.34 -20.21
N ASP A 142 -11.76 -14.10 -20.42
CA ASP A 142 -12.84 -14.99 -19.99
C ASP A 142 -13.60 -15.45 -21.26
N LEU A 143 -13.64 -16.74 -21.50
CA LEU A 143 -14.31 -17.34 -22.66
C LEU A 143 -15.32 -18.39 -22.19
N THR A 144 -16.49 -18.42 -22.83
CA THR A 144 -17.50 -19.46 -22.61
C THR A 144 -17.94 -20.01 -23.95
N PHE A 145 -17.92 -21.33 -24.04
CA PHE A 145 -18.21 -22.08 -25.26
C PHE A 145 -19.46 -22.93 -25.09
N LEU A 146 -20.16 -23.19 -26.21
CA LEU A 146 -21.27 -24.13 -26.31
C LEU A 146 -22.35 -23.89 -25.23
N ASN A 147 -22.80 -22.63 -25.11
CA ASN A 147 -23.84 -22.21 -24.16
C ASN A 147 -23.52 -22.58 -22.69
N GLY A 148 -22.24 -22.47 -22.31
CA GLY A 148 -21.81 -22.68 -20.91
C GLY A 148 -21.30 -24.11 -20.64
N LEU A 149 -21.16 -24.96 -21.64
CA LEU A 149 -20.62 -26.31 -21.45
C LEU A 149 -19.14 -26.27 -21.04
N PHE A 150 -18.37 -25.33 -21.60
CA PHE A 150 -16.96 -25.07 -21.25
C PHE A 150 -16.71 -23.60 -20.96
N SER A 151 -15.97 -23.32 -19.91
CA SER A 151 -15.50 -21.98 -19.60
C SER A 151 -13.98 -21.97 -19.35
N LEU A 152 -13.30 -21.01 -19.94
CA LEU A 152 -11.88 -20.76 -19.77
C LEU A 152 -11.68 -19.37 -19.18
N ASN A 153 -11.02 -19.30 -18.03
CA ASN A 153 -10.58 -18.05 -17.41
C ASN A 153 -9.07 -18.08 -17.32
N TYR A 154 -8.40 -17.13 -17.94
CA TYR A 154 -6.96 -16.97 -17.84
C TYR A 154 -6.61 -15.55 -17.42
N THR A 155 -5.74 -15.43 -16.45
CA THR A 155 -5.26 -14.12 -15.97
C THR A 155 -3.73 -14.16 -15.84
N PHE A 156 -3.08 -13.22 -16.49
CA PHE A 156 -1.67 -12.93 -16.30
C PHE A 156 -1.56 -11.71 -15.36
N SER A 157 -0.78 -11.84 -14.30
CA SER A 157 -0.53 -10.75 -13.35
C SER A 157 0.97 -10.53 -13.15
N ARG A 158 1.36 -9.27 -13.00
CA ARG A 158 2.71 -8.86 -12.65
C ARG A 158 2.67 -7.79 -11.58
N GLN A 159 3.45 -7.99 -10.51
CA GLN A 159 3.59 -7.01 -9.44
C GLN A 159 5.04 -6.55 -9.33
N ASN A 160 5.22 -5.25 -9.13
CA ASN A 160 6.52 -4.63 -8.85
C ASN A 160 6.39 -3.84 -7.54
N VAL A 161 7.27 -4.14 -6.60
CA VAL A 161 7.33 -3.44 -5.30
C VAL A 161 8.54 -2.52 -5.31
N LYS A 162 8.34 -1.27 -4.92
CA LYS A 162 9.39 -0.26 -4.75
C LYS A 162 9.38 0.28 -3.33
N ASP A 163 10.53 0.80 -2.91
CA ASP A 163 10.71 1.41 -1.59
C ASP A 163 10.32 0.45 -0.46
N GLN A 164 10.71 -0.83 -0.58
CA GLN A 164 10.52 -1.81 0.47
C GLN A 164 11.30 -1.39 1.72
N ILE A 165 10.63 -1.48 2.85
CA ILE A 165 11.20 -1.15 4.15
C ILE A 165 11.71 -2.44 4.77
N PHE A 166 13.02 -2.50 5.00
CA PHE A 166 13.69 -3.60 5.70
C PHE A 166 14.19 -3.11 7.06
N GLU A 167 14.13 -3.97 8.08
CA GLU A 167 14.75 -3.76 9.39
C GLU A 167 16.07 -4.52 9.51
#